data_468daea8732e08d35b22234c252d98b6
#
_entry.id   468daea8732e08d35b22234c252d98b6
#
_cell.length_a   1.000
_cell.length_b   1.000
_cell.length_c   1.000
_cell.angle_alpha   90.00
_cell.angle_beta   90.00
_cell.angle_gamma   90.00
#
_symmetry.space_group_name_H-M   'P 1'
#
loop_
_entity.id
_entity.type
_entity.pdbx_description
1 polymer ?
#
loop_
_entity_poly.entity_id
_entity_poly.type
_entity_poly.pdbx_seq_one_letter_code
_entity_poly.pdbx_strand_id
1 'polypeptide(L)'
;CIYPCTPLLSKEKLKESFYLLKKNNLDCVFPIIKYGFPIQRAVRINNKRLVEMFQPEHLITRSQDLENSFHDAGQFYSFNVNNLVSKQKLITELTGHIEVSEMEAQDIDSLVDWQLAELKYKIINDY
;
A
#
# COMPACT_ATOMS: atom_id res chain seq x y z
N CYS A 1 3.26 2.46 14.81
CA CYS A 1 1.98 1.73 14.85
C CYS A 1 2.07 0.51 13.94
N ILE A 2 1.81 -0.67 14.47
CA ILE A 2 1.78 -1.92 13.68
C ILE A 2 0.36 -2.46 13.76
N TYR A 3 -0.19 -2.89 12.63
CA TYR A 3 -1.51 -3.50 12.60
C TYR A 3 -1.47 -4.92 13.21
N PRO A 4 -2.53 -5.38 13.86
CA PRO A 4 -2.51 -6.64 14.61
C PRO A 4 -2.37 -7.89 13.73
N CYS A 5 -2.84 -7.84 12.46
CA CYS A 5 -2.82 -8.97 11.53
C CYS A 5 -1.85 -8.74 10.37
N THR A 6 -0.54 -8.74 10.66
CA THR A 6 0.50 -8.51 9.65
C THR A 6 1.55 -9.62 9.65
N PRO A 7 1.18 -10.87 9.29
CA PRO A 7 2.07 -12.03 9.41
C PRO A 7 3.29 -11.98 8.50
N LEU A 8 3.26 -11.16 7.44
CA LEU A 8 4.33 -11.03 6.45
C LEU A 8 5.25 -9.82 6.71
N LEU A 9 5.06 -9.13 7.84
CA LEU A 9 5.85 -7.97 8.20
C LEU A 9 7.32 -8.33 8.42
N SER A 10 8.25 -7.68 7.70
CA SER A 10 9.67 -7.90 7.89
C SER A 10 10.29 -6.87 8.86
N LYS A 11 11.23 -7.33 9.67
CA LYS A 11 12.02 -6.51 10.57
C LYS A 11 12.86 -5.48 9.80
N GLU A 12 13.33 -5.85 8.62
CA GLU A 12 14.15 -5.02 7.75
C GLU A 12 13.35 -3.82 7.27
N LYS A 13 12.11 -4.02 6.82
CA LYS A 13 11.20 -2.94 6.38
C LYS A 13 10.85 -1.98 7.51
N LEU A 14 10.65 -2.49 8.75
CA LEU A 14 10.47 -1.62 9.92
C LEU A 14 11.70 -0.74 10.19
N LYS A 15 12.90 -1.30 10.11
CA LYS A 15 14.13 -0.53 10.32
C LYS A 15 14.35 0.50 9.21
N GLU A 16 14.09 0.12 7.96
CA GLU A 16 14.19 1.00 6.80
C GLU A 16 13.25 2.21 6.95
N SER A 17 11.99 1.97 7.32
CA SER A 17 11.02 3.04 7.53
C SER A 17 11.46 4.04 8.60
N PHE A 18 11.97 3.52 9.72
CA PHE A 18 12.45 4.36 10.80
C PHE A 18 13.70 5.17 10.41
N TYR A 19 14.59 4.56 9.64
CA TYR A 19 15.77 5.25 9.11
C TYR A 19 15.36 6.38 8.16
N LEU A 20 14.46 6.12 7.21
CA LEU A 20 13.94 7.13 6.27
C LEU A 20 13.23 8.28 6.99
N LEU A 21 12.38 7.95 7.97
CA LEU A 21 11.68 8.93 8.80
C LEU A 21 12.68 9.94 9.43
N LYS A 22 13.75 9.42 10.02
CA LYS A 22 14.78 10.23 10.68
C LYS A 22 15.65 10.99 9.70
N LYS A 23 16.20 10.29 8.69
CA LYS A 23 17.15 10.85 7.72
C LYS A 23 16.55 12.02 6.93
N ASN A 24 15.30 11.90 6.52
CA ASN A 24 14.62 12.87 5.66
C ASN A 24 13.71 13.82 6.44
N ASN A 25 13.70 13.75 7.76
CA ASN A 25 12.84 14.55 8.65
C ASN A 25 11.36 14.50 8.24
N LEU A 26 10.88 13.29 7.97
CA LEU A 26 9.50 13.05 7.52
C LEU A 26 8.52 13.04 8.68
N ASP A 27 7.25 13.29 8.40
CA ASP A 27 6.16 13.17 9.37
C ASP A 27 5.76 11.71 9.57
N CYS A 28 5.68 10.96 8.47
CA CYS A 28 5.27 9.56 8.43
C CYS A 28 6.00 8.81 7.31
N VAL A 29 6.20 7.50 7.51
CA VAL A 29 6.63 6.55 6.47
C VAL A 29 5.83 5.27 6.65
N PHE A 30 5.25 4.75 5.57
CA PHE A 30 4.49 3.50 5.58
C PHE A 30 4.75 2.67 4.32
N PRO A 31 4.51 1.34 4.36
CA PRO A 31 4.69 0.49 3.20
C PRO A 31 3.55 0.65 2.20
N ILE A 32 3.89 0.67 0.92
CA ILE A 32 2.97 0.74 -0.21
C ILE A 32 3.19 -0.43 -1.17
N ILE A 33 2.13 -0.85 -1.84
CA ILE A 33 2.14 -1.87 -2.89
C ILE A 33 1.70 -1.22 -4.20
N LYS A 34 2.40 -1.55 -5.28
CA LYS A 34 2.01 -1.12 -6.61
C LYS A 34 0.72 -1.81 -7.04
N TYR A 35 -0.24 -1.06 -7.60
CA TYR A 35 -1.41 -1.68 -8.24
C TYR A 35 -1.00 -2.56 -9.41
N GLY A 36 -1.54 -3.78 -9.47
CA GLY A 36 -1.31 -4.70 -10.59
C GLY A 36 -1.91 -4.21 -11.92
N PHE A 37 -2.92 -3.32 -11.85
CA PHE A 37 -3.53 -2.68 -13.01
C PHE A 37 -3.56 -1.16 -12.84
N PRO A 38 -3.39 -0.38 -13.94
CA PRO A 38 -3.47 1.07 -13.87
C PRO A 38 -4.84 1.56 -13.37
N ILE A 39 -4.87 2.33 -12.30
CA ILE A 39 -6.11 2.90 -11.73
C ILE A 39 -6.81 3.85 -12.71
N GLN A 40 -6.05 4.46 -13.63
CA GLN A 40 -6.58 5.34 -14.69
C GLN A 40 -7.53 4.61 -15.63
N ARG A 41 -7.45 3.28 -15.71
CA ARG A 41 -8.36 2.42 -16.49
C ARG A 41 -9.46 1.78 -15.64
N ALA A 42 -9.63 2.24 -14.41
CA ALA A 42 -10.72 1.77 -13.55
C ALA A 42 -12.08 2.08 -14.16
N VAL A 43 -13.02 1.17 -13.93
CA VAL A 43 -14.40 1.29 -14.41
C VAL A 43 -15.37 1.26 -13.24
N ARG A 44 -16.55 1.83 -13.46
CA ARG A 44 -17.69 1.74 -12.54
C ARG A 44 -18.93 1.22 -13.25
N ILE A 45 -19.87 0.72 -12.49
CA ILE A 45 -21.20 0.34 -12.99
C ILE A 45 -22.15 1.50 -12.70
N ASN A 46 -22.74 2.08 -13.73
CA ASN A 46 -23.68 3.18 -13.59
C ASN A 46 -25.10 2.69 -13.19
N ASN A 47 -26.01 3.64 -12.95
CA ASN A 47 -27.39 3.34 -12.53
C ASN A 47 -28.20 2.50 -13.54
N LYS A 48 -27.77 2.45 -14.82
CA LYS A 48 -28.35 1.62 -15.87
C LYS A 48 -27.70 0.23 -15.96
N ARG A 49 -26.82 -0.11 -15.02
CA ARG A 49 -26.04 -1.36 -14.97
C ARG A 49 -25.09 -1.52 -16.18
N LEU A 50 -24.65 -0.40 -16.76
CA LEU A 50 -23.66 -0.36 -17.82
C LEU A 50 -22.30 0.05 -17.27
N VAL A 51 -21.23 -0.46 -17.90
CA VAL A 51 -19.85 -0.14 -17.53
C VAL A 51 -19.46 1.21 -18.13
N GLU A 52 -18.81 2.06 -17.33
CA GLU A 52 -18.19 3.31 -17.77
C GLU A 52 -16.86 3.53 -17.07
N MET A 53 -15.88 4.14 -17.76
CA MET A 53 -14.59 4.46 -17.18
C MET A 53 -14.67 5.67 -16.26
N PHE A 54 -13.87 5.68 -15.18
CA PHE A 54 -13.65 6.89 -14.36
C PHE A 54 -12.90 7.98 -15.13
N GLN A 55 -11.93 7.57 -15.96
CA GLN A 55 -11.05 8.45 -16.75
C GLN A 55 -11.09 8.02 -18.22
N PRO A 56 -12.15 8.38 -18.98
CA PRO A 56 -12.34 7.92 -20.37
C PRO A 56 -11.24 8.40 -21.33
N GLU A 57 -10.49 9.45 -20.99
CA GLU A 57 -9.34 9.96 -21.74
C GLU A 57 -8.21 8.91 -21.87
N HIS A 58 -8.15 7.94 -20.97
CA HIS A 58 -7.16 6.86 -20.99
C HIS A 58 -7.60 5.58 -21.71
N LEU A 59 -8.74 5.61 -22.43
CA LEU A 59 -9.28 4.43 -23.13
C LEU A 59 -8.27 3.81 -24.11
N ILE A 60 -7.54 4.66 -24.84
CA ILE A 60 -6.57 4.24 -25.86
C ILE A 60 -5.11 4.33 -25.38
N THR A 61 -4.86 4.83 -24.17
CA THR A 61 -3.50 4.92 -23.62
C THR A 61 -3.00 3.53 -23.27
N ARG A 62 -1.79 3.17 -23.73
CA ARG A 62 -1.20 1.87 -23.37
C ARG A 62 -0.90 1.81 -21.87
N SER A 63 -1.10 0.66 -21.23
CA SER A 63 -0.92 0.49 -19.78
C SER A 63 0.49 0.86 -19.31
N GLN A 64 1.50 0.62 -20.15
CA GLN A 64 2.90 0.93 -19.85
C GLN A 64 3.24 2.42 -19.90
N ASP A 65 2.40 3.23 -20.53
CA ASP A 65 2.56 4.68 -20.66
C ASP A 65 1.80 5.45 -19.56
N LEU A 66 1.06 4.73 -18.70
CA LEU A 66 0.32 5.29 -17.58
C LEU A 66 1.20 5.36 -16.34
N GLU A 67 0.99 6.41 -15.52
CA GLU A 67 1.70 6.58 -14.27
C GLU A 67 1.42 5.42 -13.31
N ASN A 68 2.47 4.93 -12.65
CA ASN A 68 2.34 3.90 -11.62
C ASN A 68 1.54 4.44 -10.44
N SER A 69 0.63 3.62 -9.95
CA SER A 69 -0.17 3.92 -8.77
C SER A 69 0.07 2.88 -7.69
N PHE A 70 -0.07 3.30 -6.44
CA PHE A 70 0.20 2.48 -5.27
C PHE A 70 -0.96 2.60 -4.29
N HIS A 71 -1.09 1.61 -3.42
CA HIS A 71 -1.98 1.66 -2.27
C HIS A 71 -1.23 1.30 -0.99
N ASP A 72 -1.81 1.64 0.13
CA ASP A 72 -1.31 1.25 1.45
C ASP A 72 -1.25 -0.29 1.56
N ALA A 73 -0.16 -0.81 2.10
CA ALA A 73 0.01 -2.24 2.34
C ALA A 73 -0.72 -2.74 3.60
N GLY A 74 -1.25 -1.83 4.41
CA GLY A 74 -2.01 -2.17 5.63
C GLY A 74 -1.18 -2.85 6.72
N GLN A 75 0.13 -2.57 6.81
CA GLN A 75 1.01 -3.26 7.75
C GLN A 75 1.41 -2.40 8.95
N PHE A 76 1.97 -1.23 8.71
CA PHE A 76 2.47 -0.37 9.78
C PHE A 76 2.66 1.08 9.32
N TYR A 77 2.76 1.98 10.31
CA TYR A 77 3.14 3.37 10.11
C TYR A 77 4.23 3.76 11.09
N SER A 78 5.35 4.27 10.59
CA SER A 78 6.39 4.94 11.37
C SER A 78 6.16 6.44 11.29
N PHE A 79 5.95 7.13 12.41
CA PHE A 79 5.61 8.55 12.37
C PHE A 79 6.23 9.33 13.54
N ASN A 80 6.37 10.65 13.34
CA ASN A 80 6.75 11.57 14.40
C ASN A 80 5.51 11.94 15.23
N VAL A 81 5.52 11.57 16.51
CA VAL A 81 4.37 11.78 17.41
C VAL A 81 4.03 13.27 17.57
N ASN A 82 5.04 14.15 17.69
CA ASN A 82 4.80 15.59 17.86
C ASN A 82 4.13 16.18 16.61
N ASN A 83 4.56 15.77 15.42
CA ASN A 83 3.97 16.22 14.16
C ASN A 83 2.56 15.67 13.97
N LEU A 84 2.32 14.39 14.32
CA LEU A 84 0.99 13.79 14.28
C LEU A 84 0.00 14.55 15.20
N VAL A 85 0.41 14.84 16.43
CA VAL A 85 -0.44 15.56 17.40
C VAL A 85 -0.71 17.00 16.95
N SER A 86 0.31 17.71 16.45
CA SER A 86 0.17 19.10 16.04
C SER A 86 -0.64 19.26 14.74
N LYS A 87 -0.41 18.38 13.76
CA LYS A 87 -1.07 18.44 12.44
C LYS A 87 -2.40 17.71 12.39
N GLN A 88 -2.67 16.80 13.34
CA GLN A 88 -3.83 15.90 13.40
C GLN A 88 -4.07 15.14 12.08
N LYS A 89 -2.97 14.82 11.38
CA LYS A 89 -2.97 14.11 10.10
C LYS A 89 -1.80 13.14 10.08
N LEU A 90 -2.06 11.89 9.68
CA LEU A 90 -1.03 10.88 9.49
C LEU A 90 -0.32 11.06 8.13
N ILE A 91 -1.11 11.36 7.09
CA ILE A 91 -0.61 11.61 5.73
C ILE A 91 -0.55 13.11 5.49
N THR A 92 0.65 13.60 5.21
CA THR A 92 0.96 15.02 4.95
C THR A 92 1.84 15.12 3.70
N GLU A 93 2.23 16.32 3.32
CA GLU A 93 3.20 16.58 2.25
C GLU A 93 4.62 16.05 2.55
N LEU A 94 4.92 15.75 3.83
CA LEU A 94 6.17 15.13 4.29
C LEU A 94 5.97 13.65 4.63
N THR A 95 5.13 12.95 3.87
CA THR A 95 4.93 11.52 4.02
C THR A 95 5.79 10.76 3.01
N GLY A 96 6.66 9.91 3.53
CA GLY A 96 7.47 8.99 2.75
C GLY A 96 6.87 7.60 2.66
N HIS A 97 7.50 6.73 1.89
CA HIS A 97 7.04 5.36 1.68
C HIS A 97 8.19 4.36 1.64
N ILE A 98 7.81 3.08 1.76
CA ILE A 98 8.64 1.92 1.42
C ILE A 98 7.83 1.06 0.47
N GLU A 99 8.40 0.70 -0.67
CA GLU A 99 7.75 -0.26 -1.56
C GLU A 99 7.94 -1.68 -1.02
N VAL A 100 6.84 -2.43 -0.97
CA VAL A 100 6.81 -3.86 -0.70
C VAL A 100 6.14 -4.57 -1.88
N SER A 101 6.54 -5.81 -2.12
CA SER A 101 5.92 -6.64 -3.15
C SER A 101 4.57 -7.18 -2.66
N GLU A 102 3.73 -7.64 -3.59
CA GLU A 102 2.48 -8.34 -3.25
C GLU A 102 2.72 -9.61 -2.41
N MET A 103 3.91 -10.20 -2.49
CA MET A 103 4.29 -11.35 -1.68
C MET A 103 4.55 -10.99 -0.21
N GLU A 104 5.00 -9.76 0.06
CA GLU A 104 5.38 -9.30 1.39
C GLU A 104 4.22 -8.71 2.20
N ALA A 105 3.01 -8.63 1.62
CA ALA A 105 1.85 -8.10 2.31
C ALA A 105 0.56 -8.86 1.97
N GLN A 106 -0.34 -8.94 2.95
CA GLN A 106 -1.69 -9.48 2.79
C GLN A 106 -2.59 -8.85 3.85
N ASP A 107 -3.58 -8.11 3.40
CA ASP A 107 -4.68 -7.67 4.24
C ASP A 107 -5.63 -8.84 4.50
N ILE A 108 -6.05 -9.06 5.74
CA ILE A 108 -6.78 -10.27 6.15
C ILE A 108 -8.17 -9.88 6.65
N ASP A 109 -9.13 -9.85 5.74
CA ASP A 109 -10.55 -9.60 6.01
C ASP A 109 -11.41 -10.86 5.94
N SER A 110 -10.92 -11.89 5.26
CA SER A 110 -11.66 -13.13 4.98
C SER A 110 -10.80 -14.38 5.18
N LEU A 111 -11.45 -15.57 5.20
CA LEU A 111 -10.74 -16.86 5.23
C LEU A 111 -9.85 -17.08 3.99
N VAL A 112 -10.24 -16.51 2.85
CA VAL A 112 -9.42 -16.59 1.63
C VAL A 112 -8.13 -15.81 1.80
N ASP A 113 -8.19 -14.62 2.38
CA ASP A 113 -7.02 -13.79 2.66
C ASP A 113 -6.08 -14.48 3.66
N TRP A 114 -6.65 -15.15 4.66
CA TRP A 114 -5.87 -15.97 5.59
C TRP A 114 -5.10 -17.08 4.88
N GLN A 115 -5.77 -17.84 4.01
CA GLN A 115 -5.12 -18.91 3.23
C GLN A 115 -4.02 -18.37 2.31
N LEU A 116 -4.26 -17.20 1.70
CA LEU A 116 -3.25 -16.52 0.90
C LEU A 116 -2.06 -16.07 1.75
N ALA A 117 -2.29 -15.52 2.93
CA ALA A 117 -1.24 -15.14 3.86
C ALA A 117 -0.39 -16.35 4.28
N GLU A 118 -1.02 -17.48 4.62
CA GLU A 118 -0.30 -18.73 4.94
C GLU A 118 0.55 -19.23 3.76
N LEU A 119 0.01 -19.19 2.54
CA LEU A 119 0.73 -19.60 1.34
C LEU A 119 1.93 -18.69 1.08
N LYS A 120 1.75 -17.37 1.11
CA LYS A 120 2.82 -16.40 0.98
C LYS A 120 3.90 -16.60 2.04
N TYR A 121 3.50 -16.80 3.30
CA TYR A 121 4.43 -17.05 4.40
C TYR A 121 5.30 -18.30 4.16
N LYS A 122 4.69 -19.40 3.71
CA LYS A 122 5.43 -20.63 3.36
C LYS A 122 6.43 -20.39 2.24
N ILE A 123 6.02 -19.71 1.18
CA ILE A 123 6.90 -19.41 0.03
C ILE A 123 8.09 -18.54 0.45
N ILE A 124 7.86 -17.50 1.26
CA ILE A 124 8.92 -16.58 1.71
C ILE A 124 9.92 -17.28 2.62
N ASN A 125 9.48 -18.26 3.42
CA ASN A 125 10.32 -18.93 4.42
C ASN A 125 10.76 -20.34 4.00
N ASP A 126 10.58 -20.73 2.74
CA ASP A 126 11.00 -22.04 2.19
C ASP A 126 10.43 -23.25 2.96
N TYR A 127 9.16 -23.18 3.41
CA TYR A 127 8.46 -24.29 4.09
C TYR A 127 7.60 -25.10 3.12
#